data_2fb404b77b7f5f65c22f88d82f22d07c
#
_entry.id   2fb404b77b7f5f65c22f88d82f22d07c
#
_cell.length_a   1.000
_cell.length_b   1.000
_cell.length_c   1.000
_cell.angle_alpha   90.00
_cell.angle_beta   90.00
_cell.angle_gamma   90.00
#
_symmetry.space_group_name_H-M   'P 1'
#
loop_
_entity.id
_entity.type
_entity.pdbx_description
1 polymer ?
#
loop_
_entity_poly.entity_id
_entity_poly.type
_entity_poly.pdbx_seq_one_letter_code
_entity_poly.pdbx_strand_id
1 'polypeptide(L)'
;IPFQAMAYQKTQDEIYMLGWKDVYSDWVSKFPKTETVVDEFAWWQLQVSTRLMGQAQAFEYFKFSSNFTPQWLSFFLVHFAEHADFLLKNRYPDENNILFSQIISMVFAGTLFPEFKDAPQWQAEGCRIINEQLEKQFLPDGMLSDLSLHYHIGILDELYNLKRLIQENHLPENLLTSKFDQI
;
A
#
# COMPACT_ATOMS: atom_id res chain seq x y z
N ILE A 1 9.20 8.30 -5.58
CA ILE A 1 9.09 7.12 -6.47
C ILE A 1 8.08 7.36 -7.57
N PRO A 2 6.84 7.81 -7.33
CA PRO A 2 5.89 8.08 -8.41
C PRO A 2 6.44 9.00 -9.50
N PHE A 3 7.24 9.99 -9.16
CA PHE A 3 7.81 10.93 -10.14
C PHE A 3 8.81 10.27 -11.10
N GLN A 4 9.68 9.39 -10.63
CA GLN A 4 10.58 8.62 -11.48
C GLN A 4 9.81 7.69 -12.43
N ALA A 5 8.78 6.99 -11.91
CA ALA A 5 7.93 6.12 -12.70
C ALA A 5 7.16 6.89 -13.78
N MET A 6 6.60 8.05 -13.43
CA MET A 6 5.94 8.94 -14.40
C MET A 6 6.90 9.50 -15.45
N ALA A 7 8.13 9.84 -15.07
CA ALA A 7 9.17 10.30 -16.00
C ALA A 7 9.55 9.18 -16.96
N TYR A 8 9.76 7.96 -16.47
CA TYR A 8 10.00 6.78 -17.29
C TYR A 8 8.87 6.52 -18.29
N GLN A 9 7.62 6.59 -17.85
CA GLN A 9 6.47 6.41 -18.74
C GLN A 9 6.48 7.38 -19.91
N LYS A 10 6.89 8.63 -19.67
CA LYS A 10 6.93 9.69 -20.71
C LYS A 10 8.13 9.59 -21.63
N THR A 11 9.29 9.22 -21.11
CA THR A 11 10.57 9.33 -21.82
C THR A 11 11.12 7.98 -22.27
N GLN A 12 10.72 6.89 -21.63
CA GLN A 12 11.31 5.57 -21.77
C GLN A 12 12.82 5.54 -21.47
N ASP A 13 13.31 6.53 -20.71
CA ASP A 13 14.71 6.59 -20.33
C ASP A 13 14.98 5.68 -19.12
N GLU A 14 15.81 4.69 -19.34
CA GLU A 14 16.16 3.66 -18.36
C GLU A 14 16.86 4.20 -17.09
N ILE A 15 17.37 5.43 -17.13
CA ILE A 15 17.98 6.09 -15.97
C ILE A 15 17.01 6.16 -14.78
N TYR A 16 15.70 6.34 -15.05
CA TYR A 16 14.70 6.40 -14.00
C TYR A 16 14.42 5.05 -13.35
N MET A 17 14.38 3.98 -14.13
CA MET A 17 14.26 2.63 -13.61
C MET A 17 15.51 2.22 -12.84
N LEU A 18 16.70 2.47 -13.37
CA LEU A 18 17.95 2.17 -12.69
C LEU A 18 18.08 2.95 -11.38
N GLY A 19 17.74 4.25 -11.39
CA GLY A 19 17.75 5.08 -10.18
C GLY A 19 16.76 4.57 -9.10
N TRP A 20 15.56 4.14 -9.49
CA TRP A 20 14.61 3.51 -8.56
C TRP A 20 15.17 2.20 -7.99
N LYS A 21 15.73 1.36 -8.83
CA LYS A 21 16.34 0.08 -8.46
C LYS A 21 17.48 0.28 -7.45
N ASP A 22 18.36 1.24 -7.70
CA ASP A 22 19.50 1.54 -6.83
C ASP A 22 19.02 2.02 -5.46
N VAL A 23 18.08 2.98 -5.42
CA VAL A 23 17.52 3.51 -4.16
C VAL A 23 16.82 2.42 -3.37
N TYR A 24 16.03 1.57 -4.04
CA TYR A 24 15.31 0.50 -3.35
C TYR A 24 16.26 -0.57 -2.80
N SER A 25 17.27 -0.97 -3.59
CA SER A 25 18.29 -1.94 -3.16
C SER A 25 19.10 -1.40 -1.96
N ASP A 26 19.51 -0.13 -2.01
CA ASP A 26 20.23 0.53 -0.93
C ASP A 26 19.39 0.58 0.35
N TRP A 27 18.09 0.93 0.22
CA TRP A 27 17.19 0.95 1.36
C TRP A 27 17.02 -0.44 2.00
N VAL A 28 16.77 -1.48 1.21
CA VAL A 28 16.64 -2.86 1.70
C VAL A 28 17.92 -3.32 2.42
N SER A 29 19.08 -2.95 1.86
CA SER A 29 20.38 -3.28 2.48
C SER A 29 20.61 -2.59 3.82
N LYS A 30 20.16 -1.34 3.97
CA LYS A 30 20.36 -0.54 5.18
C LYS A 30 19.36 -0.83 6.29
N PHE A 31 18.14 -1.21 5.92
CA PHE A 31 17.03 -1.42 6.85
C PHE A 31 16.40 -2.81 6.70
N PRO A 32 17.20 -3.89 6.78
CA PRO A 32 16.67 -5.23 6.70
C PRO A 32 15.73 -5.50 7.88
N LYS A 33 14.63 -6.21 7.59
CA LYS A 33 13.78 -6.74 8.64
C LYS A 33 14.39 -8.02 9.17
N THR A 34 14.95 -7.98 10.37
CA THR A 34 15.46 -9.16 11.07
C THR A 34 14.61 -9.43 12.33
N GLU A 35 14.73 -10.63 12.88
CA GLU A 35 14.03 -10.98 14.14
C GLU A 35 14.54 -10.17 15.34
N THR A 36 15.76 -9.63 15.27
CA THR A 36 16.46 -9.02 16.39
C THR A 36 16.71 -7.53 16.27
N VAL A 37 16.71 -6.99 15.05
CA VAL A 37 16.97 -5.57 14.77
C VAL A 37 16.00 -5.07 13.74
N VAL A 38 15.08 -4.22 14.18
CA VAL A 38 14.16 -3.49 13.30
C VAL A 38 14.38 -2.01 13.59
N ASP A 39 14.73 -1.24 12.56
CA ASP A 39 14.72 0.21 12.68
C ASP A 39 13.28 0.68 12.83
N GLU A 40 12.93 1.20 14.01
CA GLU A 40 11.57 1.56 14.39
C GLU A 40 10.96 2.60 13.45
N PHE A 41 11.75 3.52 12.90
CA PHE A 41 11.26 4.54 11.99
C PHE A 41 11.09 3.99 10.58
N ALA A 42 12.05 3.25 10.06
CA ALA A 42 11.97 2.64 8.74
C ALA A 42 10.83 1.62 8.62
N TRP A 43 10.51 0.93 9.72
CA TRP A 43 9.44 -0.07 9.81
C TRP A 43 8.20 0.43 10.59
N TRP A 44 8.06 1.73 10.77
CA TRP A 44 6.81 2.29 11.28
C TRP A 44 5.68 2.09 10.25
N GLN A 45 4.48 1.74 10.72
CA GLN A 45 3.35 1.32 9.87
C GLN A 45 3.03 2.32 8.75
N LEU A 46 3.04 3.63 9.03
CA LEU A 46 2.82 4.64 8.01
C LEU A 46 3.88 4.62 6.92
N GLN A 47 5.16 4.47 7.30
CA GLN A 47 6.26 4.40 6.34
C GLN A 47 6.19 3.14 5.49
N VAL A 48 5.85 2.00 6.11
CA VAL A 48 5.69 0.73 5.41
C VAL A 48 4.51 0.79 4.45
N SER A 49 3.37 1.37 4.86
CA SER A 49 2.17 1.53 4.02
C SER A 49 2.45 2.41 2.80
N THR A 50 3.04 3.58 3.02
CA THR A 50 3.42 4.50 1.94
C THR A 50 4.41 3.86 0.97
N ARG A 51 5.36 3.10 1.49
CA ARG A 51 6.37 2.41 0.67
C ARG A 51 5.74 1.27 -0.11
N LEU A 52 4.87 0.46 0.50
CA LEU A 52 4.17 -0.64 -0.17
C LEU A 52 3.35 -0.14 -1.36
N MET A 53 2.56 0.92 -1.17
CA MET A 53 1.79 1.56 -2.24
C MET A 53 2.69 2.16 -3.33
N GLY A 54 3.75 2.86 -2.94
CA GLY A 54 4.72 3.44 -3.88
C GLY A 54 5.45 2.38 -4.69
N GLN A 55 5.76 1.23 -4.11
CA GLN A 55 6.40 0.10 -4.79
C GLN A 55 5.44 -0.60 -5.76
N ALA A 56 4.16 -0.78 -5.39
CA ALA A 56 3.15 -1.32 -6.29
C ALA A 56 3.00 -0.44 -7.54
N GLN A 57 2.92 0.88 -7.36
CA GLN A 57 2.87 1.83 -8.48
C GLN A 57 4.15 1.78 -9.34
N ALA A 58 5.33 1.78 -8.71
CA ALA A 58 6.60 1.71 -9.43
C ALA A 58 6.71 0.43 -10.26
N PHE A 59 6.26 -0.69 -9.73
CA PHE A 59 6.21 -1.97 -10.45
C PHE A 59 5.40 -1.85 -11.74
N GLU A 60 4.21 -1.25 -11.70
CA GLU A 60 3.34 -1.10 -12.87
C GLU A 60 4.01 -0.33 -14.02
N TYR A 61 4.80 0.68 -13.69
CA TYR A 61 5.51 1.48 -14.70
C TYR A 61 6.78 0.81 -15.23
N PHE A 62 7.51 0.09 -14.36
CA PHE A 62 8.84 -0.43 -14.70
C PHE A 62 8.87 -1.90 -15.14
N LYS A 63 7.77 -2.65 -14.95
CA LYS A 63 7.73 -4.11 -15.21
C LYS A 63 8.10 -4.51 -16.64
N PHE A 64 7.99 -3.60 -17.61
CA PHE A 64 8.36 -3.84 -19.01
C PHE A 64 9.74 -3.31 -19.39
N SER A 65 10.48 -2.70 -18.45
CA SER A 65 11.86 -2.27 -18.69
C SER A 65 12.78 -3.47 -18.90
N SER A 66 13.74 -3.34 -19.82
CA SER A 66 14.76 -4.36 -20.04
C SER A 66 15.67 -4.58 -18.82
N ASN A 67 15.75 -3.59 -17.93
CA ASN A 67 16.49 -3.68 -16.67
C ASN A 67 15.69 -4.33 -15.54
N PHE A 68 14.39 -4.63 -15.76
CA PHE A 68 13.55 -5.39 -14.84
C PHE A 68 13.76 -6.89 -15.05
N THR A 69 14.96 -7.37 -14.71
CA THR A 69 15.37 -8.76 -14.92
C THR A 69 14.62 -9.73 -14.00
N PRO A 70 14.56 -11.05 -14.33
CA PRO A 70 13.97 -12.06 -13.43
C PRO A 70 14.58 -12.08 -12.04
N GLN A 71 15.89 -11.84 -11.92
CA GLN A 71 16.59 -11.75 -10.64
C GLN A 71 16.12 -10.54 -9.82
N TRP A 72 15.94 -9.39 -10.51
CA TRP A 72 15.40 -8.21 -9.89
C TRP A 72 13.92 -8.39 -9.47
N LEU A 73 13.12 -9.02 -10.32
CA LEU A 73 11.73 -9.35 -9.99
C LEU A 73 11.66 -10.20 -8.71
N SER A 74 12.48 -11.24 -8.61
CA SER A 74 12.52 -12.10 -7.42
C SER A 74 12.89 -11.31 -6.16
N PHE A 75 13.91 -10.45 -6.25
CA PHE A 75 14.31 -9.56 -5.15
C PHE A 75 13.17 -8.63 -4.75
N PHE A 76 12.54 -7.98 -5.72
CA PHE A 76 11.42 -7.07 -5.50
C PHE A 76 10.25 -7.78 -4.80
N LEU A 77 9.81 -8.93 -5.33
CA LEU A 77 8.65 -9.66 -4.79
C LEU A 77 8.88 -10.14 -3.36
N VAL A 78 10.08 -10.63 -3.02
CA VAL A 78 10.41 -11.03 -1.64
C VAL A 78 10.23 -9.86 -0.69
N HIS A 79 10.84 -8.72 -0.99
CA HIS A 79 10.75 -7.56 -0.09
C HIS A 79 9.39 -6.88 -0.11
N PHE A 80 8.65 -6.96 -1.22
CA PHE A 80 7.25 -6.51 -1.28
C PHE A 80 6.37 -7.32 -0.31
N ALA A 81 6.49 -8.65 -0.33
CA ALA A 81 5.76 -9.52 0.58
C ALA A 81 6.14 -9.27 2.06
N GLU A 82 7.43 -9.03 2.36
CA GLU A 82 7.87 -8.67 3.71
C GLU A 82 7.16 -7.42 4.26
N HIS A 83 6.90 -6.42 3.41
CA HIS A 83 6.17 -5.22 3.81
C HIS A 83 4.69 -5.52 4.10
N ALA A 84 4.01 -6.25 3.21
CA ALA A 84 2.62 -6.62 3.41
C ALA A 84 2.42 -7.51 4.65
N ASP A 85 3.30 -8.48 4.84
CA ASP A 85 3.31 -9.34 6.02
C ASP A 85 3.61 -8.59 7.31
N PHE A 86 4.47 -7.59 7.25
CA PHE A 86 4.72 -6.73 8.41
C PHE A 86 3.45 -6.00 8.83
N LEU A 87 2.74 -5.40 7.89
CA LEU A 87 1.50 -4.69 8.17
C LEU A 87 0.41 -5.62 8.72
N LEU A 88 0.29 -6.82 8.18
CA LEU A 88 -0.65 -7.83 8.66
C LEU A 88 -0.38 -8.22 10.13
N LYS A 89 0.88 -8.34 10.52
CA LYS A 89 1.30 -8.81 11.85
C LYS A 89 1.43 -7.69 12.90
N ASN A 90 1.52 -6.43 12.46
CA ASN A 90 1.80 -5.28 13.32
C ASN A 90 0.75 -4.19 13.10
N ARG A 91 -0.50 -4.47 13.54
CA ARG A 91 -1.57 -3.47 13.47
C ARG A 91 -1.17 -2.21 14.25
N TYR A 92 -1.38 -1.04 13.64
CA TYR A 92 -1.22 0.23 14.32
C TYR A 92 -2.21 0.32 15.49
N PRO A 93 -1.77 0.71 16.70
CA PRO A 93 -2.59 0.58 17.90
C PRO A 93 -3.75 1.58 17.98
N ASP A 94 -3.57 2.78 17.40
CA ASP A 94 -4.57 3.84 17.51
C ASP A 94 -5.55 3.82 16.32
N GLU A 95 -6.78 4.17 16.60
CA GLU A 95 -7.84 4.31 15.58
C GLU A 95 -7.75 5.72 14.96
N ASN A 96 -6.95 5.88 13.91
CA ASN A 96 -6.69 7.15 13.24
C ASN A 96 -6.33 6.95 11.75
N ASN A 97 -5.94 8.03 11.07
CA ASN A 97 -5.55 8.03 9.67
C ASN A 97 -4.39 7.06 9.34
N ILE A 98 -3.46 6.81 10.27
CA ILE A 98 -2.34 5.87 10.04
C ILE A 98 -2.87 4.44 9.89
N LEU A 99 -3.84 4.04 10.73
CA LEU A 99 -4.48 2.74 10.61
C LEU A 99 -5.22 2.61 9.27
N PHE A 100 -5.91 3.66 8.79
CA PHE A 100 -6.53 3.64 7.46
C PHE A 100 -5.50 3.41 6.35
N SER A 101 -4.41 4.17 6.31
CA SER A 101 -3.35 3.98 5.31
C SER A 101 -2.76 2.57 5.36
N GLN A 102 -2.58 2.00 6.56
CA GLN A 102 -2.11 0.62 6.74
C GLN A 102 -3.06 -0.39 6.09
N ILE A 103 -4.33 -0.36 6.45
CA ILE A 103 -5.29 -1.37 5.99
C ILE A 103 -5.62 -1.23 4.51
N ILE A 104 -5.70 -0.01 3.99
CA ILE A 104 -5.89 0.25 2.56
C ILE A 104 -4.71 -0.31 1.76
N SER A 105 -3.48 -0.08 2.19
CA SER A 105 -2.30 -0.60 1.50
C SER A 105 -2.25 -2.14 1.47
N MET A 106 -2.77 -2.82 2.51
CA MET A 106 -2.90 -4.28 2.52
C MET A 106 -3.91 -4.77 1.48
N VAL A 107 -5.06 -4.09 1.33
CA VAL A 107 -6.05 -4.45 0.29
C VAL A 107 -5.46 -4.25 -1.10
N PHE A 108 -4.73 -3.15 -1.32
CA PHE A 108 -4.03 -2.92 -2.58
C PHE A 108 -3.01 -4.03 -2.88
N ALA A 109 -2.18 -4.40 -1.90
CA ALA A 109 -1.18 -5.46 -2.09
C ALA A 109 -1.83 -6.80 -2.43
N GLY A 110 -2.86 -7.20 -1.69
CA GLY A 110 -3.57 -8.46 -1.93
C GLY A 110 -4.35 -8.50 -3.25
N THR A 111 -4.79 -7.33 -3.75
CA THR A 111 -5.53 -7.23 -5.00
C THR A 111 -4.61 -7.18 -6.21
N LEU A 112 -3.54 -6.40 -6.16
CA LEU A 112 -2.64 -6.17 -7.30
C LEU A 112 -1.63 -7.31 -7.50
N PHE A 113 -1.38 -8.11 -6.47
CA PHE A 113 -0.45 -9.24 -6.51
C PHE A 113 -1.12 -10.54 -6.01
N PRO A 114 -2.18 -11.00 -6.69
CA PRO A 114 -2.97 -12.16 -6.25
C PRO A 114 -2.19 -13.48 -6.28
N GLU A 115 -1.02 -13.51 -6.93
CA GLU A 115 -0.15 -14.68 -7.04
C GLU A 115 0.57 -15.00 -5.72
N PHE A 116 0.66 -14.07 -4.78
CA PHE A 116 1.19 -14.38 -3.46
C PHE A 116 0.25 -15.30 -2.69
N LYS A 117 0.83 -16.30 -2.04
CA LYS A 117 0.07 -17.24 -1.20
C LYS A 117 -0.77 -16.54 -0.14
N ASP A 118 -0.24 -15.46 0.44
CA ASP A 118 -0.86 -14.74 1.55
C ASP A 118 -1.68 -13.51 1.08
N ALA A 119 -1.76 -13.25 -0.23
CA ALA A 119 -2.56 -12.17 -0.80
C ALA A 119 -4.04 -12.18 -0.38
N PRO A 120 -4.73 -13.34 -0.37
CA PRO A 120 -6.11 -13.39 0.11
C PRO A 120 -6.26 -12.96 1.57
N GLN A 121 -5.26 -13.25 2.41
CA GLN A 121 -5.28 -12.86 3.83
C GLN A 121 -5.04 -11.36 3.99
N TRP A 122 -4.11 -10.77 3.24
CA TRP A 122 -3.89 -9.31 3.26
C TRP A 122 -5.15 -8.56 2.85
N GLN A 123 -5.80 -8.99 1.77
CA GLN A 123 -7.05 -8.39 1.29
C GLN A 123 -8.19 -8.54 2.29
N ALA A 124 -8.45 -9.77 2.76
CA ALA A 124 -9.57 -10.05 3.64
C ALA A 124 -9.46 -9.33 4.99
N GLU A 125 -8.26 -9.34 5.60
CA GLU A 125 -8.05 -8.66 6.88
C GLU A 125 -8.09 -7.13 6.72
N GLY A 126 -7.53 -6.60 5.63
CA GLY A 126 -7.65 -5.18 5.29
C GLY A 126 -9.12 -4.76 5.18
N CYS A 127 -9.93 -5.44 4.38
CA CYS A 127 -11.36 -5.14 4.22
C CYS A 127 -12.15 -5.28 5.53
N ARG A 128 -11.86 -6.31 6.32
CA ARG A 128 -12.49 -6.50 7.63
C ARG A 128 -12.26 -5.29 8.55
N ILE A 129 -11.01 -4.83 8.63
CA ILE A 129 -10.67 -3.69 9.49
C ILE A 129 -11.20 -2.39 8.89
N ILE A 130 -11.18 -2.19 7.56
CA ILE A 130 -11.80 -1.00 6.93
C ILE A 130 -13.26 -0.90 7.35
N ASN A 131 -14.04 -1.97 7.23
CA ASN A 131 -15.44 -1.98 7.61
C ASN A 131 -15.65 -1.61 9.09
N GLU A 132 -14.79 -2.12 9.98
CA GLU A 132 -14.78 -1.74 11.40
C GLU A 132 -14.49 -0.24 11.58
N GLN A 133 -13.49 0.29 10.87
CA GLN A 133 -13.04 1.67 11.05
C GLN A 133 -13.96 2.70 10.38
N LEU A 134 -14.66 2.34 9.31
CA LEU A 134 -15.69 3.19 8.73
C LEU A 134 -16.79 3.51 9.73
N GLU A 135 -17.22 2.52 10.52
CA GLU A 135 -18.25 2.72 11.55
C GLU A 135 -17.73 3.54 12.75
N LYS A 136 -16.45 3.39 13.11
CA LYS A 136 -15.88 4.01 14.30
C LYS A 136 -15.39 5.44 14.07
N GLN A 137 -14.75 5.67 12.92
CA GLN A 137 -14.02 6.92 12.68
C GLN A 137 -14.78 7.93 11.84
N PHE A 138 -15.90 7.57 11.18
CA PHE A 138 -16.73 8.52 10.45
C PHE A 138 -17.98 8.90 11.25
N LEU A 139 -18.13 10.17 11.54
CA LEU A 139 -19.27 10.76 12.22
C LEU A 139 -20.55 10.68 11.35
N PRO A 140 -21.75 10.88 11.93
CA PRO A 140 -23.00 10.83 11.17
C PRO A 140 -23.11 11.84 10.02
N ASP A 141 -22.36 12.94 10.08
CA ASP A 141 -22.27 13.96 9.02
C ASP A 141 -21.22 13.63 7.95
N GLY A 142 -20.56 12.49 8.05
CA GLY A 142 -19.50 12.03 7.12
C GLY A 142 -18.11 12.56 7.44
N MET A 143 -17.92 13.38 8.49
CA MET A 143 -16.60 13.88 8.86
C MET A 143 -15.79 12.83 9.62
N LEU A 144 -14.46 12.81 9.39
CA LEU A 144 -13.55 11.98 10.17
C LEU A 144 -13.47 12.46 11.61
N SER A 145 -13.50 11.53 12.57
CA SER A 145 -13.60 11.81 14.00
C SER A 145 -12.43 12.59 14.61
N ASP A 146 -11.28 12.63 13.95
CA ASP A 146 -10.13 13.43 14.37
C ASP A 146 -10.30 14.94 14.08
N LEU A 147 -11.39 15.31 13.39
CA LEU A 147 -11.79 16.69 13.06
C LEU A 147 -10.70 17.51 12.32
N SER A 148 -9.76 16.84 11.68
CA SER A 148 -8.75 17.45 10.84
C SER A 148 -9.17 17.41 9.38
N LEU A 149 -9.43 18.56 8.77
CA LEU A 149 -9.78 18.63 7.35
C LEU A 149 -8.66 18.04 6.45
N HIS A 150 -7.40 18.22 6.84
CA HIS A 150 -6.26 17.67 6.10
C HIS A 150 -6.29 16.15 6.07
N TYR A 151 -6.45 15.51 7.22
CA TYR A 151 -6.54 14.05 7.30
C TYR A 151 -7.83 13.52 6.68
N HIS A 152 -8.94 14.22 6.85
CA HIS A 152 -10.21 13.86 6.22
C HIS A 152 -10.08 13.79 4.70
N ILE A 153 -9.53 14.81 4.05
CA ILE A 153 -9.32 14.84 2.59
C ILE A 153 -8.35 13.71 2.18
N GLY A 154 -7.27 13.49 2.93
CA GLY A 154 -6.31 12.43 2.65
C GLY A 154 -6.95 11.04 2.68
N ILE A 155 -7.75 10.75 3.70
CA ILE A 155 -8.45 9.47 3.81
C ILE A 155 -9.53 9.31 2.75
N LEU A 156 -10.26 10.37 2.39
CA LEU A 156 -11.22 10.32 1.29
C LEU A 156 -10.55 9.98 -0.05
N ASP A 157 -9.37 10.56 -0.32
CA ASP A 157 -8.60 10.24 -1.53
C ASP A 157 -8.16 8.76 -1.55
N GLU A 158 -7.65 8.24 -0.42
CA GLU A 158 -7.29 6.84 -0.29
C GLU A 158 -8.52 5.91 -0.46
N LEU A 159 -9.66 6.23 0.14
CA LEU A 159 -10.90 5.46 -0.01
C LEU A 159 -11.46 5.53 -1.44
N TYR A 160 -11.37 6.67 -2.10
CA TYR A 160 -11.75 6.80 -3.51
C TYR A 160 -10.87 5.91 -4.42
N ASN A 161 -9.57 5.90 -4.19
CA ASN A 161 -8.65 5.03 -4.92
C ASN A 161 -8.94 3.54 -4.63
N LEU A 162 -9.31 3.20 -3.39
CA LEU A 162 -9.75 1.86 -3.03
C LEU A 162 -11.04 1.46 -3.77
N LYS A 163 -12.01 2.37 -3.89
CA LYS A 163 -13.24 2.14 -4.65
C LYS A 163 -12.93 1.83 -6.12
N ARG A 164 -12.05 2.61 -6.72
CA ARG A 164 -11.58 2.35 -8.09
C ARG A 164 -10.89 0.99 -8.20
N LEU A 165 -10.01 0.64 -7.26
CA LEU A 165 -9.34 -0.66 -7.25
C LEU A 165 -10.36 -1.81 -7.25
N ILE A 166 -11.38 -1.73 -6.40
CA ILE A 166 -12.45 -2.74 -6.30
C ILE A 166 -13.19 -2.87 -7.63
N GLN A 167 -13.59 -1.75 -8.23
CA GLN A 167 -14.34 -1.73 -9.49
C GLN A 167 -13.50 -2.23 -10.68
N GLU A 168 -12.27 -1.75 -10.82
CA GLU A 168 -11.37 -2.09 -11.94
C GLU A 168 -10.91 -3.55 -11.90
N ASN A 169 -10.86 -4.17 -10.71
CA ASN A 169 -10.49 -5.58 -10.54
C ASN A 169 -11.71 -6.52 -10.37
N HIS A 170 -12.94 -6.01 -10.57
CA HIS A 170 -14.16 -6.78 -10.47
C HIS A 170 -14.31 -7.55 -9.15
N LEU A 171 -13.85 -6.95 -8.06
CA LEU A 171 -14.01 -7.53 -6.73
C LEU A 171 -15.49 -7.49 -6.30
N PRO A 172 -15.92 -8.39 -5.40
CA PRO A 172 -17.31 -8.39 -4.92
C PRO A 172 -17.73 -7.03 -4.35
N GLU A 173 -18.87 -6.48 -4.80
CA GLU A 173 -19.37 -5.18 -4.30
C GLU A 173 -19.65 -5.17 -2.81
N ASN A 174 -19.97 -6.33 -2.22
CA ASN A 174 -20.20 -6.47 -0.79
C ASN A 174 -18.92 -6.64 0.05
N LEU A 175 -17.75 -6.45 -0.55
CA LEU A 175 -16.47 -6.53 0.16
C LEU A 175 -16.35 -5.45 1.25
N LEU A 176 -16.93 -4.27 0.97
CA LEU A 176 -17.06 -3.17 1.94
C LEU A 176 -18.54 -2.93 2.27
N THR A 177 -18.79 -2.38 3.47
CA THR A 177 -20.15 -2.09 3.94
C THR A 177 -20.78 -0.92 3.17
N SER A 178 -22.11 -0.79 3.25
CA SER A 178 -22.84 0.35 2.67
C SER A 178 -22.44 1.71 3.24
N LYS A 179 -21.79 1.75 4.39
CA LYS A 179 -21.20 2.98 4.96
C LYS A 179 -20.14 3.57 4.03
N PHE A 180 -19.38 2.71 3.35
CA PHE A 180 -18.38 3.12 2.36
C PHE A 180 -18.98 3.91 1.19
N ASP A 181 -20.20 3.58 0.77
CA ASP A 181 -20.87 4.29 -0.32
C ASP A 181 -21.56 5.59 0.12
N GLN A 182 -21.66 5.83 1.43
CA GLN A 182 -22.25 7.04 2.02
C GLN A 182 -21.21 8.14 2.31
N ILE A 183 -19.95 7.79 2.29
CA ILE A 183 -18.80 8.67 2.48
C ILE A 183 -18.27 9.16 1.14
#